data_baa5871838cfdda557540cbc9458bbc1
#
_entry.id   baa5871838cfdda557540cbc9458bbc1
#
_cell.length_a   1.000
_cell.length_b   1.000
_cell.length_c   1.000
_cell.angle_alpha   90.00
_cell.angle_beta   90.00
_cell.angle_gamma   90.00
#
_symmetry.space_group_name_H-M   'P 1'
#
loop_
_entity.id
_entity.type
_entity.pdbx_description
1 polymer ?
#
loop_
_entity_poly.entity_id
_entity_poly.type
_entity_poly.pdbx_seq_one_letter_code
_entity_poly.pdbx_strand_id
1 'polypeptide(L)'
;MADIDNKRRALVTGGSGDLGGAICRRLAAAGAQVIVHANGNLARAQAVAAEIAAAGGSAQAVAFDVADGEATAAALDGLLADGPIQIVVNNAGVHDDAPMAGMDAARWRRVIDVSLHGFFHVTQPLLLPMARTRWGRIVSVSSVAAVLGNRGQTNYAAAKAALHGASKSLAREMASRGISVNVVAPGVIEGRMAGDAFPPELIRQTVPAARAGRPEEVAALVAFLCSDDAGYINGQVIGINGGMG
;
A
#
# COMPACT_ATOMS: atom_id res chain seq x y z
N MET A 1 -1.51 10.84 18.57
CA MET A 1 -1.89 9.85 17.56
C MET A 1 -2.20 10.67 16.30
N ALA A 2 -1.79 10.24 15.09
CA ALA A 2 -2.19 10.95 13.86
C ALA A 2 -3.71 10.97 13.81
N ASP A 3 -4.31 12.14 13.60
CA ASP A 3 -5.74 12.33 13.53
C ASP A 3 -6.16 12.57 12.07
N ILE A 4 -7.23 11.94 11.65
CA ILE A 4 -7.79 12.03 10.30
C ILE A 4 -9.26 12.40 10.43
N ASP A 5 -9.71 13.40 9.66
CA ASP A 5 -11.12 13.78 9.62
C ASP A 5 -12.00 12.55 9.33
N ASN A 6 -12.99 12.29 10.16
CA ASN A 6 -13.90 11.14 10.08
C ASN A 6 -14.79 11.10 8.81
N LYS A 7 -14.77 12.15 8.03
CA LYS A 7 -15.44 12.22 6.71
C LYS A 7 -14.55 11.71 5.58
N ARG A 8 -13.25 11.50 5.82
CA ARG A 8 -12.31 11.08 4.78
C ARG A 8 -12.38 9.58 4.55
N ARG A 9 -12.53 9.20 3.28
CA ARG A 9 -12.58 7.81 2.85
C ARG A 9 -11.20 7.33 2.42
N ALA A 10 -10.81 6.14 2.87
CA ALA A 10 -9.50 5.55 2.64
C ALA A 10 -9.63 4.19 1.95
N LEU A 11 -9.08 4.02 0.75
CA LEU A 11 -8.98 2.73 0.07
C LEU A 11 -7.59 2.13 0.33
N VAL A 12 -7.56 0.90 0.84
CA VAL A 12 -6.32 0.14 1.05
C VAL A 12 -6.34 -1.11 0.17
N THR A 13 -5.56 -1.13 -0.90
CA THR A 13 -5.45 -2.33 -1.75
C THR A 13 -4.68 -3.43 -1.02
N GLY A 14 -5.12 -4.68 -1.16
CA GLY A 14 -4.56 -5.77 -0.36
C GLY A 14 -4.82 -5.65 1.14
N GLY A 15 -5.86 -4.89 1.53
CA GLY A 15 -6.25 -4.63 2.92
C GLY A 15 -6.63 -5.89 3.72
N SER A 16 -6.91 -7.00 3.06
CA SER A 16 -7.16 -8.31 3.68
C SER A 16 -5.91 -9.09 4.06
N GLY A 17 -4.71 -8.58 3.73
CA GLY A 17 -3.41 -9.17 4.09
C GLY A 17 -2.93 -8.70 5.47
N ASP A 18 -1.81 -9.26 5.93
CA ASP A 18 -1.27 -8.96 7.27
C ASP A 18 -0.91 -7.48 7.41
N LEU A 19 -0.07 -6.96 6.51
CA LEU A 19 0.31 -5.54 6.48
C LEU A 19 -0.87 -4.63 6.12
N GLY A 20 -1.63 -4.98 5.07
CA GLY A 20 -2.78 -4.19 4.66
C GLY A 20 -3.86 -4.11 5.73
N GLY A 21 -4.12 -5.19 6.46
CA GLY A 21 -5.04 -5.23 7.59
C GLY A 21 -4.59 -4.33 8.76
N ALA A 22 -3.29 -4.35 9.08
CA ALA A 22 -2.74 -3.45 10.08
C ALA A 22 -2.89 -1.97 9.66
N ILE A 23 -2.66 -1.66 8.38
CA ILE A 23 -2.87 -0.32 7.83
C ILE A 23 -4.36 0.07 7.93
N CYS A 24 -5.28 -0.82 7.53
CA CYS A 24 -6.73 -0.56 7.63
C CYS A 24 -7.16 -0.23 9.06
N ARG A 25 -6.78 -1.09 10.03
CA ARG A 25 -7.07 -0.87 11.47
C ARG A 25 -6.50 0.46 11.97
N ARG A 26 -5.27 0.79 11.58
CA ARG A 26 -4.61 2.02 12.02
C ARG A 26 -5.26 3.27 11.44
N LEU A 27 -5.65 3.27 10.15
CA LEU A 27 -6.35 4.38 9.51
C LEU A 27 -7.75 4.57 10.11
N ALA A 28 -8.47 3.48 10.37
CA ALA A 28 -9.78 3.54 11.03
C ALA A 28 -9.67 4.09 12.46
N ALA A 29 -8.67 3.66 13.24
CA ALA A 29 -8.40 4.19 14.58
C ALA A 29 -7.97 5.68 14.56
N ALA A 30 -7.46 6.17 13.43
CA ALA A 30 -7.17 7.58 13.22
C ALA A 30 -8.39 8.40 12.74
N GLY A 31 -9.55 7.77 12.50
CA GLY A 31 -10.81 8.40 12.15
C GLY A 31 -11.29 8.17 10.70
N ALA A 32 -10.48 7.60 9.81
CA ALA A 32 -10.88 7.40 8.42
C ALA A 32 -12.00 6.36 8.26
N GLN A 33 -12.86 6.54 7.25
CA GLN A 33 -13.78 5.51 6.76
C GLN A 33 -13.03 4.60 5.79
N VAL A 34 -12.75 3.37 6.18
CA VAL A 34 -11.82 2.49 5.46
C VAL A 34 -12.55 1.56 4.49
N ILE A 35 -12.06 1.50 3.26
CA ILE A 35 -12.45 0.53 2.25
C ILE A 35 -11.36 -0.55 2.21
N VAL A 36 -11.68 -1.72 2.75
CA VAL A 36 -10.78 -2.87 2.84
C VAL A 36 -10.89 -3.66 1.54
N HIS A 37 -9.85 -3.64 0.72
CA HIS A 37 -9.85 -4.37 -0.55
C HIS A 37 -9.17 -5.74 -0.43
N ALA A 38 -9.74 -6.72 -1.12
CA ALA A 38 -9.14 -8.02 -1.41
C ALA A 38 -9.17 -8.31 -2.92
N ASN A 39 -8.26 -9.13 -3.44
CA ASN A 39 -8.30 -9.55 -4.84
C ASN A 39 -9.57 -10.39 -5.10
N GLY A 40 -9.65 -11.61 -4.62
CA GLY A 40 -10.81 -12.50 -4.88
C GLY A 40 -11.52 -12.98 -3.60
N ASN A 41 -10.89 -12.85 -2.43
CA ASN A 41 -11.46 -13.37 -1.18
C ASN A 41 -12.14 -12.25 -0.38
N LEU A 42 -13.38 -11.93 -0.76
CA LEU A 42 -14.19 -10.91 -0.07
C LEU A 42 -14.36 -11.21 1.42
N ALA A 43 -14.53 -12.48 1.81
CA ALA A 43 -14.74 -12.87 3.21
C ALA A 43 -13.58 -12.44 4.12
N ARG A 44 -12.33 -12.48 3.61
CA ARG A 44 -11.17 -11.97 4.37
C ARG A 44 -11.19 -10.46 4.55
N ALA A 45 -11.63 -9.70 3.54
CA ALA A 45 -11.79 -8.26 3.68
C ALA A 45 -12.93 -7.92 4.65
N GLN A 46 -14.04 -8.66 4.60
CA GLN A 46 -15.17 -8.55 5.54
C GLN A 46 -14.75 -8.82 6.98
N ALA A 47 -13.89 -9.81 7.22
CA ALA A 47 -13.36 -10.09 8.55
C ALA A 47 -12.59 -8.88 9.12
N VAL A 48 -11.70 -8.27 8.33
CA VAL A 48 -10.98 -7.05 8.75
C VAL A 48 -11.94 -5.88 8.98
N ALA A 49 -12.95 -5.71 8.12
CA ALA A 49 -13.95 -4.65 8.28
C ALA A 49 -14.79 -4.86 9.56
N ALA A 50 -15.15 -6.11 9.89
CA ALA A 50 -15.85 -6.45 11.11
C ALA A 50 -15.02 -6.19 12.37
N GLU A 51 -13.71 -6.50 12.35
CA GLU A 51 -12.78 -6.16 13.44
C GLU A 51 -12.73 -4.64 13.67
N ILE A 52 -12.66 -3.85 12.60
CA ILE A 52 -12.66 -2.39 12.67
C ILE A 52 -13.98 -1.87 13.27
N ALA A 53 -15.11 -2.41 12.82
CA ALA A 53 -16.43 -2.03 13.34
C ALA A 53 -16.57 -2.39 14.83
N ALA A 54 -16.11 -3.57 15.24
CA ALA A 54 -16.10 -3.98 16.64
C ALA A 54 -15.24 -3.07 17.55
N ALA A 55 -14.21 -2.46 16.97
CA ALA A 55 -13.35 -1.47 17.64
C ALA A 55 -13.94 -0.03 17.59
N GLY A 56 -15.16 0.16 17.07
CA GLY A 56 -15.82 1.47 16.97
C GLY A 56 -15.44 2.30 15.75
N GLY A 57 -14.67 1.74 14.80
CA GLY A 57 -14.31 2.38 13.55
C GLY A 57 -15.35 2.15 12.45
N SER A 58 -15.13 2.78 11.27
CA SER A 58 -15.97 2.61 10.09
C SER A 58 -15.20 1.92 8.98
N ALA A 59 -15.72 0.80 8.47
CA ALA A 59 -15.12 0.09 7.35
C ALA A 59 -16.15 -0.64 6.49
N GLN A 60 -15.84 -0.77 5.20
CA GLN A 60 -16.53 -1.64 4.26
C GLN A 60 -15.53 -2.50 3.49
N ALA A 61 -15.99 -3.63 2.96
CA ALA A 61 -15.16 -4.56 2.21
C ALA A 61 -15.50 -4.53 0.72
N VAL A 62 -14.48 -4.66 -0.14
CA VAL A 62 -14.64 -4.78 -1.59
C VAL A 62 -13.67 -5.81 -2.14
N ALA A 63 -14.03 -6.47 -3.23
CA ALA A 63 -13.15 -7.41 -3.92
C ALA A 63 -13.12 -7.13 -5.42
N PHE A 64 -11.93 -6.98 -5.98
CA PHE A 64 -11.64 -6.93 -7.42
C PHE A 64 -10.15 -7.23 -7.65
N ASP A 65 -9.77 -7.57 -8.88
CA ASP A 65 -8.36 -7.76 -9.25
C ASP A 65 -7.78 -6.42 -9.72
N VAL A 66 -6.80 -5.90 -9.00
CA VAL A 66 -6.11 -4.65 -9.37
C VAL A 66 -5.33 -4.76 -10.68
N ALA A 67 -4.98 -5.97 -11.12
CA ALA A 67 -4.35 -6.22 -12.41
C ALA A 67 -5.34 -6.08 -13.58
N ASP A 68 -6.63 -6.24 -13.33
CA ASP A 68 -7.71 -6.04 -14.31
C ASP A 68 -8.21 -4.59 -14.24
N GLY A 69 -7.85 -3.79 -15.26
CA GLY A 69 -8.22 -2.38 -15.30
C GLY A 69 -9.72 -2.14 -15.45
N GLU A 70 -10.46 -2.99 -16.18
CA GLU A 70 -11.90 -2.85 -16.38
C GLU A 70 -12.67 -3.19 -15.09
N ALA A 71 -12.32 -4.31 -14.45
CA ALA A 71 -12.90 -4.69 -13.16
C ALA A 71 -12.59 -3.65 -12.07
N THR A 72 -11.36 -3.11 -12.06
CA THR A 72 -10.97 -2.04 -11.12
C THR A 72 -11.79 -0.78 -11.35
N ALA A 73 -11.93 -0.31 -12.60
CA ALA A 73 -12.70 0.88 -12.93
C ALA A 73 -14.17 0.73 -12.49
N ALA A 74 -14.82 -0.38 -12.84
CA ALA A 74 -16.19 -0.66 -12.45
C ALA A 74 -16.41 -0.67 -10.93
N ALA A 75 -15.47 -1.28 -10.18
CA ALA A 75 -15.54 -1.29 -8.72
C ALA A 75 -15.35 0.12 -8.12
N LEU A 76 -14.41 0.90 -8.65
CA LEU A 76 -14.16 2.27 -8.20
C LEU A 76 -15.32 3.22 -8.51
N ASP A 77 -15.98 3.08 -9.67
CA ASP A 77 -17.17 3.86 -10.01
C ASP A 77 -18.30 3.62 -9.00
N GLY A 78 -18.51 2.36 -8.60
CA GLY A 78 -19.46 2.03 -7.53
C GLY A 78 -19.10 2.67 -6.19
N LEU A 79 -17.83 2.65 -5.83
CA LEU A 79 -17.36 3.27 -4.59
C LEU A 79 -17.44 4.80 -4.62
N LEU A 80 -17.22 5.42 -5.78
CA LEU A 80 -17.29 6.88 -5.94
C LEU A 80 -18.73 7.41 -5.90
N ALA A 81 -19.75 6.57 -6.09
CA ALA A 81 -21.14 6.95 -5.90
C ALA A 81 -21.44 7.42 -4.46
N ASP A 82 -20.72 6.86 -3.46
CA ASP A 82 -20.80 7.26 -2.06
C ASP A 82 -19.94 8.48 -1.71
N GLY A 83 -19.27 9.09 -2.68
CA GLY A 83 -18.40 10.24 -2.50
C GLY A 83 -16.93 9.97 -2.83
N PRO A 84 -16.09 11.02 -2.80
CA PRO A 84 -14.67 10.91 -3.17
C PRO A 84 -13.89 10.04 -2.18
N ILE A 85 -12.86 9.36 -2.70
CA ILE A 85 -11.86 8.65 -1.90
C ILE A 85 -10.62 9.55 -1.82
N GLN A 86 -10.32 10.03 -0.63
CA GLN A 86 -9.25 11.02 -0.43
C GLN A 86 -7.93 10.41 0.05
N ILE A 87 -7.95 9.17 0.54
CA ILE A 87 -6.75 8.43 0.94
C ILE A 87 -6.68 7.16 0.11
N VAL A 88 -5.54 6.96 -0.57
CA VAL A 88 -5.26 5.75 -1.35
C VAL A 88 -3.96 5.14 -0.85
N VAL A 89 -4.04 3.89 -0.37
CA VAL A 89 -2.86 3.11 -0.02
C VAL A 89 -2.69 1.98 -1.02
N ASN A 90 -1.75 2.15 -1.95
CA ASN A 90 -1.37 1.13 -2.92
C ASN A 90 -0.45 0.11 -2.22
N ASN A 91 -1.06 -0.87 -1.55
CA ASN A 91 -0.37 -1.91 -0.80
C ASN A 91 -0.45 -3.30 -1.48
N ALA A 92 -1.41 -3.54 -2.37
CA ALA A 92 -1.49 -4.79 -3.11
C ALA A 92 -0.15 -5.12 -3.78
N GLY A 93 0.30 -6.35 -3.64
CA GLY A 93 1.55 -6.82 -4.20
C GLY A 93 1.68 -8.32 -4.03
N VAL A 94 2.38 -8.93 -4.95
CA VAL A 94 2.75 -10.34 -4.94
C VAL A 94 4.24 -10.45 -5.26
N HIS A 95 4.87 -11.51 -4.81
CA HIS A 95 6.19 -11.91 -5.29
C HIS A 95 6.09 -13.26 -6.01
N ASP A 96 6.97 -13.48 -6.95
CA ASP A 96 7.11 -14.74 -7.68
C ASP A 96 8.59 -14.87 -8.07
N ASP A 97 9.35 -15.34 -7.08
CA ASP A 97 10.79 -15.26 -7.06
C ASP A 97 11.43 -16.33 -7.95
N ALA A 98 12.39 -15.94 -8.76
CA ALA A 98 13.26 -16.81 -9.52
C ALA A 98 14.55 -16.08 -9.92
N PRO A 99 15.70 -16.76 -10.02
CA PRO A 99 16.86 -16.16 -10.68
C PRO A 99 16.51 -15.70 -12.10
N MET A 100 17.01 -14.53 -12.52
CA MET A 100 16.63 -13.92 -13.81
C MET A 100 16.78 -14.87 -15.00
N ALA A 101 17.81 -15.70 -15.01
CA ALA A 101 18.03 -16.69 -16.08
C ALA A 101 16.97 -17.79 -16.18
N GLY A 102 16.22 -18.04 -15.09
CA GLY A 102 15.13 -19.03 -15.02
C GLY A 102 13.75 -18.39 -14.84
N MET A 103 13.67 -17.06 -14.88
CA MET A 103 12.41 -16.33 -14.74
C MET A 103 11.65 -16.33 -16.06
N ASP A 104 10.48 -16.93 -16.10
CA ASP A 104 9.61 -16.87 -17.27
C ASP A 104 8.80 -15.56 -17.34
N ALA A 105 8.23 -15.32 -18.52
CA ALA A 105 7.46 -14.11 -18.77
C ALA A 105 6.17 -14.00 -17.95
N ALA A 106 5.59 -15.14 -17.51
CA ALA A 106 4.37 -15.13 -16.71
C ALA A 106 4.66 -14.65 -15.29
N ARG A 107 5.74 -15.13 -14.65
CA ARG A 107 6.23 -14.66 -13.35
C ARG A 107 6.55 -13.16 -13.39
N TRP A 108 7.25 -12.73 -14.44
CA TRP A 108 7.57 -11.31 -14.63
C TRP A 108 6.31 -10.47 -14.69
N ARG A 109 5.39 -10.78 -15.62
CA ARG A 109 4.16 -10.01 -15.83
C ARG A 109 3.28 -9.98 -14.59
N ARG A 110 3.04 -11.10 -13.94
CA ARG A 110 2.21 -11.20 -12.74
C ARG A 110 2.62 -10.19 -11.67
N VAL A 111 3.91 -10.03 -11.41
CA VAL A 111 4.42 -9.11 -10.38
C VAL A 111 4.30 -7.66 -10.82
N ILE A 112 4.60 -7.37 -12.10
CA ILE A 112 4.44 -6.03 -12.68
C ILE A 112 2.96 -5.64 -12.71
N ASP A 113 2.07 -6.52 -13.18
CA ASP A 113 0.64 -6.23 -13.33
C ASP A 113 0.00 -5.88 -11.99
N VAL A 114 0.25 -6.66 -10.95
CA VAL A 114 -0.33 -6.39 -9.63
C VAL A 114 0.27 -5.13 -8.99
N SER A 115 1.59 -4.94 -9.05
CA SER A 115 2.26 -3.89 -8.28
C SER A 115 2.29 -2.55 -9.02
N LEU A 116 2.54 -2.54 -10.33
CA LEU A 116 2.72 -1.30 -11.11
C LEU A 116 1.47 -0.94 -11.91
N HIS A 117 0.91 -1.86 -12.69
CA HIS A 117 -0.35 -1.58 -13.38
C HIS A 117 -1.49 -1.40 -12.39
N GLY A 118 -1.53 -2.20 -11.30
CA GLY A 118 -2.49 -2.00 -10.21
C GLY A 118 -2.42 -0.62 -9.56
N PHE A 119 -1.21 -0.06 -9.35
CA PHE A 119 -1.07 1.33 -8.92
C PHE A 119 -1.77 2.30 -9.89
N PHE A 120 -1.57 2.13 -11.20
CA PHE A 120 -2.20 2.99 -12.21
C PHE A 120 -3.71 2.81 -12.23
N HIS A 121 -4.20 1.57 -12.33
CA HIS A 121 -5.63 1.27 -12.43
C HIS A 121 -6.42 1.80 -11.22
N VAL A 122 -5.83 1.75 -10.02
CA VAL A 122 -6.49 2.23 -8.80
C VAL A 122 -6.34 3.74 -8.63
N THR A 123 -5.16 4.29 -8.90
CA THR A 123 -4.88 5.70 -8.56
C THR A 123 -5.49 6.66 -9.57
N GLN A 124 -5.34 6.38 -10.87
CA GLN A 124 -5.73 7.29 -11.95
C GLN A 124 -7.22 7.71 -11.90
N PRO A 125 -8.20 6.80 -11.74
CA PRO A 125 -9.62 7.18 -11.69
C PRO A 125 -9.97 8.04 -10.47
N LEU A 126 -9.22 7.91 -9.38
CA LEU A 126 -9.48 8.62 -8.12
C LEU A 126 -8.90 10.03 -8.09
N LEU A 127 -7.98 10.39 -9.01
CA LEU A 127 -7.28 11.68 -8.96
C LEU A 127 -8.20 12.88 -9.15
N LEU A 128 -9.09 12.88 -10.15
CA LEU A 128 -9.97 14.01 -10.39
C LEU A 128 -11.01 14.22 -9.28
N PRO A 129 -11.72 13.18 -8.77
CA PRO A 129 -12.56 13.30 -7.58
C PRO A 129 -11.79 13.82 -6.37
N MET A 130 -10.59 13.32 -6.11
CA MET A 130 -9.72 13.75 -5.01
C MET A 130 -9.30 15.22 -5.17
N ALA A 131 -8.87 15.63 -6.37
CA ALA A 131 -8.44 17.00 -6.66
C ALA A 131 -9.55 18.04 -6.46
N ARG A 132 -10.82 17.66 -6.67
CA ARG A 132 -11.97 18.54 -6.40
C ARG A 132 -12.14 18.87 -4.92
N THR A 133 -11.73 17.95 -4.03
CA THR A 133 -11.75 18.20 -2.58
C THR A 133 -10.58 19.06 -2.10
N ARG A 134 -9.57 19.30 -2.95
CA ARG A 134 -8.34 20.02 -2.64
C ARG A 134 -7.59 19.46 -1.43
N TRP A 135 -7.76 18.19 -1.19
CA TRP A 135 -7.06 17.42 -0.16
C TRP A 135 -6.94 15.96 -0.60
N GLY A 136 -5.79 15.38 -0.45
CA GLY A 136 -5.59 13.94 -0.70
C GLY A 136 -4.25 13.43 -0.21
N ARG A 137 -4.22 12.11 0.03
CA ARG A 137 -3.03 11.37 0.44
C ARG A 137 -2.92 10.08 -0.36
N ILE A 138 -1.82 9.92 -1.06
CA ILE A 138 -1.51 8.70 -1.81
C ILE A 138 -0.22 8.14 -1.23
N VAL A 139 -0.28 6.91 -0.71
CA VAL A 139 0.88 6.22 -0.16
C VAL A 139 1.05 4.89 -0.88
N SER A 140 2.20 4.67 -1.51
CA SER A 140 2.53 3.40 -2.15
C SER A 140 3.47 2.59 -1.27
N VAL A 141 3.14 1.32 -1.05
CA VAL A 141 4.00 0.39 -0.31
C VAL A 141 4.98 -0.27 -1.28
N SER A 142 6.23 0.16 -1.21
CA SER A 142 7.38 -0.39 -1.93
C SER A 142 8.06 -1.50 -1.11
N SER A 143 9.36 -1.58 -1.14
CA SER A 143 10.19 -2.55 -0.40
C SER A 143 11.63 -2.09 -0.33
N VAL A 144 12.36 -2.51 0.67
CA VAL A 144 13.83 -2.40 0.71
C VAL A 144 14.49 -3.09 -0.49
N ALA A 145 13.87 -4.13 -1.04
CA ALA A 145 14.33 -4.78 -2.27
C ALA A 145 14.34 -3.85 -3.50
N ALA A 146 13.52 -2.80 -3.50
CA ALA A 146 13.54 -1.78 -4.54
C ALA A 146 14.71 -0.80 -4.42
N VAL A 147 15.34 -0.75 -3.27
CA VAL A 147 16.48 0.15 -2.96
C VAL A 147 17.81 -0.61 -3.09
N LEU A 148 17.90 -1.78 -2.46
CA LEU A 148 19.13 -2.56 -2.38
C LEU A 148 19.24 -3.66 -3.45
N GLY A 149 18.12 -4.04 -4.06
CA GLY A 149 18.01 -5.29 -4.81
C GLY A 149 17.88 -6.50 -3.88
N ASN A 150 17.41 -7.60 -4.43
CA ASN A 150 17.41 -8.90 -3.76
C ASN A 150 17.56 -10.02 -4.78
N ARG A 151 18.40 -11.02 -4.47
CA ARG A 151 18.62 -12.17 -5.35
C ARG A 151 17.30 -12.91 -5.60
N GLY A 152 16.99 -13.18 -6.88
CA GLY A 152 15.77 -13.87 -7.29
C GLY A 152 14.54 -12.97 -7.40
N GLN A 153 14.65 -11.67 -7.09
CA GLN A 153 13.53 -10.72 -7.09
C GLN A 153 13.68 -9.61 -8.14
N THR A 154 14.27 -9.89 -9.29
CA THR A 154 14.45 -8.86 -10.32
C THR A 154 13.12 -8.25 -10.76
N ASN A 155 12.07 -9.08 -10.95
CA ASN A 155 10.71 -8.62 -11.25
C ASN A 155 10.11 -7.77 -10.11
N TYR A 156 10.23 -8.25 -8.87
CA TYR A 156 9.67 -7.58 -7.69
C TYR A 156 10.39 -6.25 -7.40
N ALA A 157 11.73 -6.27 -7.42
CA ALA A 157 12.53 -5.06 -7.25
C ALA A 157 12.23 -4.03 -8.33
N ALA A 158 12.12 -4.43 -9.59
CA ALA A 158 11.75 -3.55 -10.70
C ALA A 158 10.37 -2.93 -10.50
N ALA A 159 9.35 -3.75 -10.19
CA ALA A 159 7.98 -3.29 -9.96
C ALA A 159 7.89 -2.29 -8.79
N LYS A 160 8.54 -2.61 -7.67
CA LYS A 160 8.54 -1.77 -6.47
C LYS A 160 9.39 -0.51 -6.63
N ALA A 161 10.49 -0.54 -7.39
CA ALA A 161 11.28 0.64 -7.72
C ALA A 161 10.54 1.58 -8.70
N ALA A 162 9.75 1.05 -9.63
CA ALA A 162 8.94 1.85 -10.53
C ALA A 162 7.95 2.76 -9.79
N LEU A 163 7.43 2.33 -8.64
CA LEU A 163 6.57 3.15 -7.77
C LEU A 163 7.28 4.41 -7.27
N HIS A 164 8.61 4.38 -7.11
CA HIS A 164 9.38 5.56 -6.68
C HIS A 164 9.32 6.68 -7.72
N GLY A 165 9.58 6.34 -8.99
CA GLY A 165 9.52 7.29 -10.10
C GLY A 165 8.11 7.80 -10.35
N ALA A 166 7.13 6.88 -10.40
CA ALA A 166 5.71 7.22 -10.60
C ALA A 166 5.19 8.15 -9.50
N SER A 167 5.47 7.84 -8.23
CA SER A 167 5.01 8.66 -7.10
C SER A 167 5.67 10.04 -7.08
N LYS A 168 6.97 10.15 -7.40
CA LYS A 168 7.66 11.45 -7.47
C LYS A 168 7.10 12.34 -8.58
N SER A 169 6.79 11.77 -9.74
CA SER A 169 6.17 12.52 -10.84
C SER A 169 4.77 12.99 -10.46
N LEU A 170 3.92 12.08 -9.96
CA LEU A 170 2.56 12.37 -9.55
C LEU A 170 2.51 13.40 -8.40
N ALA A 171 3.47 13.37 -7.47
CA ALA A 171 3.60 14.35 -6.41
C ALA A 171 3.73 15.78 -6.95
N ARG A 172 4.51 15.96 -8.02
CA ARG A 172 4.70 17.27 -8.66
C ARG A 172 3.45 17.74 -9.39
N GLU A 173 2.72 16.81 -10.01
CA GLU A 173 1.49 17.13 -10.75
C GLU A 173 0.35 17.56 -9.80
N MET A 174 0.27 16.93 -8.63
CA MET A 174 -0.88 17.03 -7.74
C MET A 174 -0.67 17.95 -6.53
N ALA A 175 0.56 18.42 -6.27
CA ALA A 175 0.89 19.26 -5.11
C ALA A 175 0.02 20.52 -5.01
N SER A 176 -0.20 21.23 -6.13
CA SER A 176 -1.04 22.44 -6.16
C SER A 176 -2.53 22.18 -5.88
N ARG A 177 -2.93 20.92 -5.86
CA ARG A 177 -4.29 20.45 -5.53
C ARG A 177 -4.44 20.01 -4.07
N GLY A 178 -3.40 20.20 -3.24
CA GLY A 178 -3.40 19.76 -1.84
C GLY A 178 -3.25 18.25 -1.65
N ILE A 179 -2.72 17.55 -2.66
CA ILE A 179 -2.53 16.10 -2.64
C ILE A 179 -1.03 15.81 -2.46
N SER A 180 -0.69 15.05 -1.45
CA SER A 180 0.65 14.50 -1.27
C SER A 180 0.73 13.05 -1.74
N VAL A 181 1.86 12.69 -2.34
CA VAL A 181 2.13 11.35 -2.88
C VAL A 181 3.49 10.89 -2.36
N ASN A 182 3.50 9.84 -1.54
CA ASN A 182 4.72 9.33 -0.93
C ASN A 182 4.82 7.81 -1.06
N VAL A 183 6.01 7.30 -0.83
CA VAL A 183 6.31 5.87 -0.85
C VAL A 183 6.88 5.46 0.51
N VAL A 184 6.39 4.36 1.05
CA VAL A 184 6.97 3.69 2.20
C VAL A 184 7.70 2.45 1.70
N ALA A 185 8.96 2.25 2.11
CA ALA A 185 9.80 1.12 1.71
C ALA A 185 10.13 0.24 2.94
N PRO A 186 9.28 -0.76 3.27
CA PRO A 186 9.52 -1.66 4.38
C PRO A 186 10.74 -2.58 4.13
N GLY A 187 11.40 -2.94 5.23
CA GLY A 187 12.36 -4.04 5.27
C GLY A 187 11.67 -5.40 5.43
N VAL A 188 12.30 -6.29 6.19
CA VAL A 188 11.70 -7.58 6.59
C VAL A 188 10.61 -7.31 7.62
N ILE A 189 9.36 -7.63 7.30
CA ILE A 189 8.19 -7.43 8.18
C ILE A 189 7.60 -8.78 8.53
N GLU A 190 7.23 -8.98 9.80
CA GLU A 190 6.53 -10.17 10.28
C GLU A 190 5.23 -10.40 9.49
N GLY A 191 4.93 -11.68 9.21
CA GLY A 191 3.72 -12.06 8.51
C GLY A 191 3.96 -13.14 7.44
N ARG A 192 2.90 -13.56 6.80
CA ARG A 192 2.92 -14.67 5.83
C ARG A 192 3.80 -14.42 4.60
N MET A 193 4.02 -13.17 4.23
CA MET A 193 4.86 -12.85 3.06
C MET A 193 6.35 -13.05 3.36
N ALA A 194 6.80 -12.87 4.60
CA ALA A 194 8.15 -13.20 5.02
C ALA A 194 8.34 -14.73 5.15
N GLY A 195 7.29 -15.44 5.63
CA GLY A 195 7.26 -16.89 5.73
C GLY A 195 8.53 -17.48 6.37
N ASP A 196 8.88 -18.68 5.93
CA ASP A 196 10.11 -19.38 6.36
C ASP A 196 11.38 -18.86 5.66
N ALA A 197 11.25 -17.89 4.73
CA ALA A 197 12.39 -17.34 3.98
C ALA A 197 13.35 -16.52 4.84
N PHE A 198 12.88 -16.01 5.98
CA PHE A 198 13.68 -15.17 6.89
C PHE A 198 13.70 -15.78 8.31
N PRO A 199 14.48 -16.84 8.54
CA PRO A 199 14.65 -17.39 9.89
C PRO A 199 15.30 -16.33 10.82
N PRO A 200 15.05 -16.39 12.14
CA PRO A 200 15.53 -15.40 13.11
C PRO A 200 17.02 -15.12 13.02
N GLU A 201 17.83 -16.14 12.71
CA GLU A 201 19.28 -15.99 12.58
C GLU A 201 19.67 -15.12 11.39
N LEU A 202 19.02 -15.33 10.22
CA LEU A 202 19.24 -14.55 9.03
C LEU A 202 18.83 -13.09 9.27
N ILE A 203 17.71 -12.87 9.97
CA ILE A 203 17.24 -11.53 10.33
C ILE A 203 18.28 -10.82 11.17
N ARG A 204 18.83 -11.47 12.22
CA ARG A 204 19.90 -10.89 13.06
C ARG A 204 21.16 -10.52 12.29
N GLN A 205 21.47 -11.25 11.22
CA GLN A 205 22.65 -10.99 10.38
C GLN A 205 22.42 -9.89 9.34
N THR A 206 21.19 -9.75 8.83
CA THR A 206 20.91 -8.87 7.69
C THR A 206 20.23 -7.56 8.08
N VAL A 207 19.50 -7.53 9.20
CA VAL A 207 18.82 -6.33 9.69
C VAL A 207 19.60 -5.72 10.83
N PRO A 208 20.14 -4.49 10.72
CA PRO A 208 20.91 -3.84 11.81
C PRO A 208 20.14 -3.75 13.13
N ALA A 209 18.82 -3.57 13.09
CA ALA A 209 17.97 -3.59 14.29
C ALA A 209 17.81 -5.00 14.91
N ALA A 210 18.42 -6.05 14.32
CA ALA A 210 18.45 -7.43 14.76
C ALA A 210 17.06 -8.08 14.95
N ARG A 211 16.02 -7.52 14.35
CA ARG A 211 14.64 -8.05 14.36
C ARG A 211 13.90 -7.72 13.07
N ALA A 212 12.85 -8.45 12.78
CA ALA A 212 11.84 -8.02 11.82
C ALA A 212 11.05 -6.83 12.37
N GLY A 213 10.53 -5.99 11.47
CA GLY A 213 9.53 -4.98 11.81
C GLY A 213 8.16 -5.62 11.96
N ARG A 214 7.30 -5.01 12.76
CA ARG A 214 5.90 -5.43 12.90
C ARG A 214 5.03 -4.68 11.87
N PRO A 215 3.96 -5.30 11.36
CA PRO A 215 3.00 -4.62 10.48
C PRO A 215 2.49 -3.29 11.05
N GLU A 216 2.31 -3.21 12.38
CA GLU A 216 1.83 -2.01 13.06
C GLU A 216 2.83 -0.84 13.00
N GLU A 217 4.14 -1.12 12.93
CA GLU A 217 5.16 -0.08 12.79
C GLU A 217 5.07 0.57 11.40
N VAL A 218 4.86 -0.22 10.35
CA VAL A 218 4.62 0.29 8.99
C VAL A 218 3.28 1.04 8.92
N ALA A 219 2.23 0.47 9.51
CA ALA A 219 0.91 1.09 9.55
C ALA A 219 0.93 2.45 10.27
N ALA A 220 1.74 2.61 11.31
CA ALA A 220 1.91 3.89 12.01
C ALA A 220 2.51 4.97 11.10
N LEU A 221 3.55 4.64 10.30
CA LEU A 221 4.13 5.55 9.33
C LEU A 221 3.14 5.90 8.21
N VAL A 222 2.42 4.91 7.67
CA VAL A 222 1.39 5.14 6.65
C VAL A 222 0.31 6.08 7.17
N ALA A 223 -0.21 5.86 8.37
CA ALA A 223 -1.23 6.72 8.97
C ALA A 223 -0.73 8.15 9.22
N PHE A 224 0.52 8.31 9.66
CA PHE A 224 1.15 9.63 9.77
C PHE A 224 1.21 10.34 8.41
N LEU A 225 1.66 9.66 7.35
CA LEU A 225 1.70 10.23 6.00
C LEU A 225 0.31 10.55 5.44
N CYS A 226 -0.74 9.91 5.94
CA CYS A 226 -2.14 10.18 5.59
C CYS A 226 -2.79 11.27 6.45
N SER A 227 -2.13 11.78 7.48
CA SER A 227 -2.65 12.84 8.35
C SER A 227 -2.39 14.25 7.80
N ASP A 228 -2.93 15.26 8.47
CA ASP A 228 -2.67 16.66 8.16
C ASP A 228 -1.24 17.08 8.56
N ASP A 229 -0.66 16.45 9.60
CA ASP A 229 0.70 16.73 10.08
C ASP A 229 1.78 16.45 9.02
N ALA A 230 1.51 15.54 8.08
CA ALA A 230 2.40 15.22 6.96
C ALA A 230 2.14 16.05 5.69
N GLY A 231 1.36 17.12 5.78
CA GLY A 231 0.91 17.90 4.61
C GLY A 231 2.02 18.49 3.73
N TYR A 232 3.23 18.67 4.28
CA TYR A 232 4.39 19.19 3.54
C TYR A 232 5.38 18.08 3.10
N ILE A 233 5.14 16.82 3.49
CA ILE A 233 5.92 15.66 3.04
C ILE A 233 5.33 15.19 1.71
N ASN A 234 6.07 15.39 0.61
CA ASN A 234 5.58 15.07 -0.72
C ASN A 234 6.72 14.57 -1.64
N GLY A 235 6.47 13.54 -2.43
CA GLY A 235 7.42 12.95 -3.36
C GLY A 235 8.54 12.15 -2.68
N GLN A 236 8.38 11.77 -1.40
CA GLN A 236 9.43 11.09 -0.64
C GLN A 236 9.32 9.56 -0.74
N VAL A 237 10.48 8.92 -0.65
CA VAL A 237 10.60 7.47 -0.44
C VAL A 237 11.19 7.28 0.95
N ILE A 238 10.40 6.75 1.87
CA ILE A 238 10.75 6.66 3.29
C ILE A 238 10.97 5.19 3.64
N GLY A 239 12.21 4.84 4.00
CA GLY A 239 12.57 3.53 4.50
C GLY A 239 12.03 3.29 5.91
N ILE A 240 11.47 2.10 6.14
CA ILE A 240 11.12 1.57 7.44
C ILE A 240 11.62 0.13 7.50
N ASN A 241 12.92 -0.03 7.70
CA ASN A 241 13.64 -1.24 7.34
C ASN A 241 14.67 -1.67 8.40
N GLY A 242 14.65 -1.09 9.59
CA GLY A 242 15.58 -1.43 10.67
C GLY A 242 17.05 -1.10 10.36
N GLY A 243 17.29 -0.14 9.45
CA GLY A 243 18.64 0.31 9.09
C GLY A 243 19.28 -0.45 7.92
N MET A 244 18.52 -1.20 7.14
CA MET A 244 19.03 -1.98 5.99
C MET A 244 19.49 -1.11 4.80
N GLY A 245 19.08 0.18 4.71
CA GLY A 245 19.47 1.05 3.59
C GLY A 245 18.76 2.39 3.60
#